data_2022b327a963631a0c9cecc4df1c8705
#
_entry.id   2022b327a963631a0c9cecc4df1c8705
#
_cell.length_a   1.000
_cell.length_b   1.000
_cell.length_c   1.000
_cell.angle_alpha   90.00
_cell.angle_beta   90.00
_cell.angle_gamma   90.00
#
_symmetry.space_group_name_H-M   'P 1'
#
loop_
_entity.id
_entity.type
_entity.pdbx_description
1 polymer ?
#
loop_
_entity_poly.entity_id
_entity_poly.type
_entity_poly.pdbx_seq_one_letter_code
_entity_poly.pdbx_strand_id
1 'polypeptide(L)'
;MYVLRYLRPLLKIECINSDILEYMNLYHKIKYWIIDYKYMIQGAFYSLVYRNPPKHYLEHIIHNKIPVVLIPGILEKWSAMINMADSISLAGHPVYIVQNLKYNIYSIPKSVEYIQKILDKHDIKKFVFVAHSKGGLIGKYFLAHCNKNNHVLGMVAIASPFSGSAMTKLIPHDSFKELSVDSKIIHGLHDHPEINRSIVSIIPEYDNHVWSEKGSHLDGAKNIYVPVHGHHKIVYDKKVIEKTIQELERLSNQI
;
A
#
# COMPACT_ATOMS: atom_id res chain seq x y z
N MET A 1 33.45 20.85 20.90
CA MET A 1 32.48 19.85 21.39
C MET A 1 32.64 19.47 22.88
N TYR A 2 33.65 19.94 23.59
CA TYR A 2 33.91 19.64 25.03
C TYR A 2 33.36 20.67 26.01
N VAL A 3 33.05 21.88 25.60
CA VAL A 3 32.54 22.97 26.47
C VAL A 3 31.07 22.86 26.83
N LEU A 4 30.25 22.21 25.99
CA LEU A 4 28.79 22.04 26.24
C LEU A 4 28.48 21.00 27.34
N ARG A 5 29.41 20.17 27.74
CA ARG A 5 29.19 19.12 28.76
C ARG A 5 29.21 19.67 30.20
N TYR A 6 29.74 20.86 30.44
CA TYR A 6 29.86 21.46 31.77
C TYR A 6 28.76 22.51 32.09
N LEU A 7 27.95 22.93 31.10
CA LEU A 7 26.87 23.88 31.29
C LEU A 7 25.47 23.21 31.47
N ARG A 8 25.40 21.90 31.36
CA ARG A 8 24.18 21.10 31.50
C ARG A 8 23.46 21.21 32.85
N PRO A 9 24.11 21.37 34.00
CA PRO A 9 23.41 21.46 35.30
C PRO A 9 22.81 22.83 35.66
N LEU A 10 23.09 23.87 34.87
CA LEU A 10 22.76 25.26 35.31
C LEU A 10 21.54 25.87 34.63
N LEU A 11 20.94 25.23 33.68
CA LEU A 11 19.77 25.74 32.97
C LEU A 11 18.69 24.65 32.83
N LYS A 12 17.51 24.90 33.43
CA LYS A 12 16.23 24.17 33.16
C LYS A 12 15.79 24.23 31.68
N ILE A 13 16.73 24.36 30.74
CA ILE A 13 16.49 24.52 29.31
C ILE A 13 16.21 23.16 28.65
N GLU A 14 16.70 22.05 29.25
CA GLU A 14 16.48 20.71 28.66
C GLU A 14 15.00 20.25 28.76
N CYS A 15 14.32 20.55 29.83
CA CYS A 15 12.89 20.23 29.96
C CYS A 15 12.04 21.06 28.97
N ILE A 16 12.35 22.35 28.84
CA ILE A 16 11.61 23.25 27.94
C ILE A 16 11.83 22.84 26.46
N ASN A 17 13.03 22.46 26.08
CA ASN A 17 13.30 22.00 24.71
C ASN A 17 12.70 20.62 24.40
N SER A 18 12.68 19.69 25.35
CA SER A 18 12.03 18.39 25.15
C SER A 18 10.52 18.54 25.02
N ASP A 19 9.91 19.32 25.88
CA ASP A 19 8.46 19.56 25.87
C ASP A 19 8.01 20.32 24.62
N ILE A 20 8.79 21.31 24.15
CA ILE A 20 8.51 22.04 22.91
C ILE A 20 8.67 21.11 21.71
N LEU A 21 9.71 20.27 21.65
CA LEU A 21 9.92 19.30 20.59
C LEU A 21 8.83 18.24 20.58
N GLU A 22 8.40 17.77 21.74
CA GLU A 22 7.30 16.82 21.87
C GLU A 22 5.97 17.45 21.45
N TYR A 23 5.71 18.71 21.86
CA TYR A 23 4.53 19.47 21.44
C TYR A 23 4.51 19.74 19.94
N MET A 24 5.65 20.14 19.36
CA MET A 24 5.77 20.31 17.90
C MET A 24 5.57 18.99 17.15
N ASN A 25 6.10 17.88 17.68
CA ASN A 25 5.89 16.56 17.12
C ASN A 25 4.41 16.16 17.16
N LEU A 26 3.73 16.41 18.26
CA LEU A 26 2.28 16.18 18.41
C LEU A 26 1.47 17.04 17.43
N TYR A 27 1.79 18.33 17.31
CA TYR A 27 1.13 19.25 16.37
C TYR A 27 1.29 18.76 14.93
N HIS A 28 2.50 18.36 14.52
CA HIS A 28 2.74 17.83 13.18
C HIS A 28 1.97 16.51 12.94
N LYS A 29 1.93 15.61 13.91
CA LYS A 29 1.15 14.37 13.82
C LYS A 29 -0.34 14.65 13.64
N ILE A 30 -0.92 15.55 14.43
CA ILE A 30 -2.33 15.95 14.30
C ILE A 30 -2.60 16.54 12.90
N LYS A 31 -1.72 17.44 12.43
CA LYS A 31 -1.81 18.00 11.07
C LYS A 31 -1.77 16.92 10.00
N TYR A 32 -0.88 15.94 10.12
CA TYR A 32 -0.78 14.82 9.16
C TYR A 32 -2.04 13.96 9.18
N TRP A 33 -2.61 13.70 10.35
CA TRP A 33 -3.87 12.98 10.48
C TRP A 33 -5.02 13.71 9.79
N ILE A 34 -5.18 15.00 10.04
CA ILE A 34 -6.24 15.82 9.40
C ILE A 34 -6.10 15.80 7.89
N ILE A 35 -4.89 15.97 7.38
CA ILE A 35 -4.63 15.95 5.95
C ILE A 35 -4.92 14.56 5.37
N ASP A 36 -4.49 13.49 6.02
CA ASP A 36 -4.68 12.12 5.55
C ASP A 36 -6.16 11.73 5.52
N TYR A 37 -6.91 12.04 6.57
CA TYR A 37 -8.36 11.80 6.59
C TYR A 37 -9.13 12.58 5.53
N LYS A 38 -8.64 13.74 5.10
CA LYS A 38 -9.20 14.45 3.92
C LYS A 38 -9.09 13.59 2.66
N TYR A 39 -7.95 12.93 2.45
CA TYR A 39 -7.77 12.01 1.32
C TYR A 39 -8.62 10.73 1.47
N MET A 40 -8.78 10.21 2.68
CA MET A 40 -9.71 9.11 2.95
C MET A 40 -11.14 9.48 2.57
N ILE A 41 -11.62 10.66 2.96
CA ILE A 41 -12.95 11.18 2.61
C ILE A 41 -13.07 11.36 1.09
N GLN A 42 -12.03 11.87 0.43
CA GLN A 42 -11.98 12.00 -1.03
C GLN A 42 -12.12 10.63 -1.71
N GLY A 43 -11.41 9.60 -1.23
CA GLY A 43 -11.54 8.23 -1.73
C GLY A 43 -12.95 7.65 -1.54
N ALA A 44 -13.57 7.92 -0.38
CA ALA A 44 -14.96 7.54 -0.12
C ALA A 44 -15.92 8.24 -1.07
N PHE A 45 -15.74 9.54 -1.32
CA PHE A 45 -16.52 10.30 -2.30
C PHE A 45 -16.36 9.73 -3.71
N TYR A 46 -15.14 9.46 -4.14
CA TYR A 46 -14.89 8.81 -5.43
C TYR A 46 -15.57 7.44 -5.54
N SER A 47 -15.69 6.71 -4.43
CA SER A 47 -16.39 5.43 -4.38
C SER A 47 -17.92 5.53 -4.59
N LEU A 48 -18.49 6.71 -4.40
CA LEU A 48 -19.89 7.00 -4.71
C LEU A 48 -20.07 7.44 -6.18
N VAL A 49 -19.13 8.23 -6.69
CA VAL A 49 -19.20 8.82 -8.04
C VAL A 49 -18.76 7.81 -9.09
N TYR A 50 -17.60 7.18 -8.92
CA TYR A 50 -17.01 6.27 -9.89
C TYR A 50 -17.38 4.82 -9.55
N ARG A 51 -18.56 4.39 -10.01
CA ARG A 51 -19.09 3.04 -9.73
C ARG A 51 -18.42 1.97 -10.60
N ASN A 52 -18.15 2.28 -11.85
CA ASN A 52 -17.56 1.37 -12.82
C ASN A 52 -16.21 1.92 -13.32
N PRO A 53 -15.21 1.05 -13.56
CA PRO A 53 -13.97 1.49 -14.18
C PRO A 53 -14.21 2.02 -15.59
N PRO A 54 -13.48 3.05 -16.01
CA PRO A 54 -13.53 3.57 -17.37
C PRO A 54 -13.10 2.52 -18.39
N LYS A 55 -13.72 2.54 -19.57
CA LYS A 55 -13.40 1.60 -20.65
C LYS A 55 -11.96 1.71 -21.12
N HIS A 56 -11.39 2.92 -21.11
CA HIS A 56 -10.03 3.15 -21.57
C HIS A 56 -8.97 2.37 -20.77
N TYR A 57 -9.28 1.86 -19.56
CA TYR A 57 -8.36 1.00 -18.82
C TYR A 57 -8.00 -0.29 -19.56
N LEU A 58 -8.87 -0.75 -20.46
CA LEU A 58 -8.66 -1.94 -21.29
C LEU A 58 -8.63 -1.65 -22.81
N GLU A 59 -8.86 -0.39 -23.19
CA GLU A 59 -8.87 0.03 -24.61
C GLU A 59 -7.62 0.83 -24.98
N HIS A 60 -7.02 1.57 -24.04
CA HIS A 60 -5.77 2.31 -24.23
C HIS A 60 -4.58 1.43 -23.87
N ILE A 61 -4.19 0.55 -24.78
CA ILE A 61 -3.09 -0.42 -24.56
C ILE A 61 -1.96 -0.13 -25.55
N ILE A 62 -0.76 0.07 -25.01
CA ILE A 62 0.47 0.11 -25.81
C ILE A 62 1.03 -1.31 -25.88
N HIS A 63 1.42 -1.73 -27.08
CA HIS A 63 2.01 -3.05 -27.29
C HIS A 63 3.20 -3.30 -26.35
N ASN A 64 3.29 -4.49 -25.77
CA ASN A 64 4.30 -4.93 -24.81
C ASN A 64 4.22 -4.30 -23.40
N LYS A 65 3.19 -3.52 -23.07
CA LYS A 65 2.95 -3.09 -21.70
C LYS A 65 2.28 -4.19 -20.89
N ILE A 66 2.80 -4.42 -19.68
CA ILE A 66 2.31 -5.49 -18.83
C ILE A 66 0.94 -5.17 -18.24
N PRO A 67 0.00 -6.12 -18.17
CA PRO A 67 -1.24 -5.98 -17.43
C PRO A 67 -1.02 -5.70 -15.95
N VAL A 68 -1.80 -4.79 -15.41
CA VAL A 68 -1.78 -4.42 -13.99
C VAL A 68 -3.10 -4.81 -13.34
N VAL A 69 -3.04 -5.56 -12.25
CA VAL A 69 -4.20 -5.84 -11.40
C VAL A 69 -4.15 -4.94 -10.18
N LEU A 70 -5.15 -4.07 -10.04
CA LEU A 70 -5.22 -3.08 -8.96
C LEU A 70 -5.95 -3.65 -7.75
N ILE A 71 -5.34 -3.54 -6.56
CA ILE A 71 -5.91 -4.05 -5.30
C ILE A 71 -5.97 -2.91 -4.26
N PRO A 72 -7.16 -2.40 -3.93
CA PRO A 72 -7.33 -1.33 -2.94
C PRO A 72 -7.09 -1.81 -1.50
N GLY A 73 -7.03 -0.85 -0.57
CA GLY A 73 -6.98 -1.10 0.87
C GLY A 73 -8.31 -1.59 1.46
N ILE A 74 -8.30 -1.86 2.78
CA ILE A 74 -9.53 -2.18 3.52
C ILE A 74 -10.44 -0.95 3.57
N LEU A 75 -11.76 -1.17 3.48
CA LEU A 75 -12.79 -0.13 3.39
C LEU A 75 -12.68 0.76 2.14
N GLU A 76 -11.82 0.42 1.20
CA GLU A 76 -11.66 1.13 -0.06
C GLU A 76 -12.29 0.37 -1.22
N LYS A 77 -12.90 1.09 -2.16
CA LYS A 77 -13.16 0.59 -3.50
C LYS A 77 -11.98 0.95 -4.41
N TRP A 78 -11.92 0.34 -5.59
CA TRP A 78 -10.89 0.61 -6.59
C TRP A 78 -10.70 2.12 -6.88
N SER A 79 -11.79 2.89 -6.83
CA SER A 79 -11.80 4.32 -7.14
C SER A 79 -11.10 5.20 -6.10
N ALA A 80 -10.78 4.67 -4.91
CA ALA A 80 -9.85 5.33 -3.99
C ALA A 80 -8.44 5.45 -4.59
N MET A 81 -8.10 4.59 -5.56
CA MET A 81 -6.85 4.61 -6.30
C MET A 81 -7.00 5.11 -7.75
N ILE A 82 -8.07 5.88 -8.06
CA ILE A 82 -8.38 6.27 -9.43
C ILE A 82 -7.25 7.04 -10.11
N ASN A 83 -6.60 7.98 -9.40
CA ASN A 83 -5.48 8.74 -9.95
C ASN A 83 -4.30 7.84 -10.34
N MET A 84 -4.04 6.81 -9.55
CA MET A 84 -3.04 5.80 -9.83
C MET A 84 -3.43 4.97 -11.06
N ALA A 85 -4.68 4.48 -11.09
CA ALA A 85 -5.20 3.68 -12.19
C ALA A 85 -5.20 4.44 -13.52
N ASP A 86 -5.65 5.70 -13.51
CA ASP A 86 -5.64 6.58 -14.69
C ASP A 86 -4.22 6.80 -15.21
N SER A 87 -3.27 7.08 -14.31
CA SER A 87 -1.88 7.32 -14.69
C SER A 87 -1.21 6.08 -15.27
N ILE A 88 -1.49 4.89 -14.71
CA ILE A 88 -1.01 3.60 -15.22
C ILE A 88 -1.61 3.31 -16.60
N SER A 89 -2.91 3.56 -16.78
CA SER A 89 -3.58 3.39 -18.06
C SER A 89 -3.04 4.36 -19.12
N LEU A 90 -2.82 5.63 -18.77
CA LEU A 90 -2.22 6.63 -19.65
C LEU A 90 -0.78 6.28 -20.05
N ALA A 91 -0.05 5.57 -19.19
CA ALA A 91 1.26 5.00 -19.53
C ALA A 91 1.17 3.77 -20.46
N GLY A 92 -0.04 3.37 -20.86
CA GLY A 92 -0.31 2.31 -21.83
C GLY A 92 -0.48 0.91 -21.26
N HIS A 93 -0.45 0.76 -19.92
CA HIS A 93 -0.69 -0.54 -19.27
C HIS A 93 -2.20 -0.85 -19.22
N PRO A 94 -2.64 -2.07 -19.59
CA PRO A 94 -4.00 -2.52 -19.30
C PRO A 94 -4.22 -2.60 -17.79
N VAL A 95 -5.28 -1.94 -17.28
CA VAL A 95 -5.60 -1.92 -15.84
C VAL A 95 -6.84 -2.73 -15.55
N TYR A 96 -6.66 -3.81 -14.81
CA TYR A 96 -7.74 -4.71 -14.40
C TYR A 96 -8.19 -4.39 -12.98
N ILE A 97 -9.48 -4.10 -12.85
CA ILE A 97 -10.13 -3.76 -11.58
C ILE A 97 -10.91 -4.96 -11.07
N VAL A 98 -10.62 -5.41 -9.86
CA VAL A 98 -11.34 -6.50 -9.18
C VAL A 98 -12.58 -5.93 -8.47
N GLN A 99 -13.64 -5.61 -9.22
CA GLN A 99 -14.85 -4.95 -8.69
C GLN A 99 -15.52 -5.77 -7.56
N ASN A 100 -15.40 -7.10 -7.59
CA ASN A 100 -15.97 -7.98 -6.59
C ASN A 100 -15.35 -7.85 -5.19
N LEU A 101 -14.19 -7.20 -5.06
CA LEU A 101 -13.63 -6.85 -3.76
C LEU A 101 -14.50 -5.82 -3.02
N LYS A 102 -15.32 -5.04 -3.75
CA LYS A 102 -16.16 -3.98 -3.16
C LYS A 102 -15.35 -3.08 -2.25
N TYR A 103 -15.66 -3.02 -0.94
CA TYR A 103 -14.92 -2.29 0.09
C TYR A 103 -13.74 -3.10 0.68
N ASN A 104 -13.35 -4.19 0.05
CA ASN A 104 -12.24 -5.05 0.45
C ASN A 104 -12.30 -5.51 1.93
N ILE A 105 -13.52 -5.81 2.40
CA ILE A 105 -13.78 -6.30 3.77
C ILE A 105 -13.75 -7.84 3.89
N TYR A 106 -13.59 -8.54 2.78
CA TYR A 106 -13.48 -9.99 2.77
C TYR A 106 -12.15 -10.45 3.39
N SER A 107 -12.10 -11.73 3.80
CA SER A 107 -10.82 -12.33 4.20
C SER A 107 -9.80 -12.32 3.06
N ILE A 108 -8.50 -12.35 3.40
CA ILE A 108 -7.42 -12.35 2.41
C ILE A 108 -7.56 -13.54 1.45
N PRO A 109 -7.80 -14.80 1.90
CA PRO A 109 -8.02 -15.92 0.99
C PRO A 109 -9.23 -15.72 0.08
N LYS A 110 -10.35 -15.18 0.61
CA LYS A 110 -11.54 -14.91 -0.20
C LYS A 110 -11.31 -13.82 -1.25
N SER A 111 -10.52 -12.82 -0.93
CA SER A 111 -10.13 -11.78 -1.88
C SER A 111 -9.29 -12.35 -3.04
N VAL A 112 -8.43 -13.30 -2.75
CA VAL A 112 -7.63 -14.02 -3.76
C VAL A 112 -8.52 -14.81 -4.73
N GLU A 113 -9.60 -15.45 -4.25
CA GLU A 113 -10.57 -16.11 -5.14
C GLU A 113 -11.22 -15.13 -6.15
N TYR A 114 -11.52 -13.90 -5.72
CA TYR A 114 -12.07 -12.89 -6.63
C TYR A 114 -11.04 -12.42 -7.67
N ILE A 115 -9.77 -12.31 -7.27
CA ILE A 115 -8.68 -12.00 -8.19
C ILE A 115 -8.55 -13.13 -9.22
N GLN A 116 -8.50 -14.39 -8.78
CA GLN A 116 -8.38 -15.54 -9.69
C GLN A 116 -9.50 -15.55 -10.73
N LYS A 117 -10.75 -15.27 -10.33
CA LYS A 117 -11.89 -15.19 -11.26
C LYS A 117 -11.71 -14.11 -12.34
N ILE A 118 -11.09 -12.98 -12.03
CA ILE A 118 -10.80 -11.94 -13.03
C ILE A 118 -9.67 -12.39 -13.97
N LEU A 119 -8.63 -13.02 -13.44
CA LEU A 119 -7.53 -13.55 -14.25
C LEU A 119 -8.04 -14.59 -15.24
N ASP A 120 -8.87 -15.54 -14.78
CA ASP A 120 -9.47 -16.58 -15.60
C ASP A 120 -10.41 -16.00 -16.67
N LYS A 121 -11.28 -15.05 -16.24
CA LYS A 121 -12.26 -14.42 -17.16
C LYS A 121 -11.59 -13.70 -18.33
N HIS A 122 -10.45 -13.06 -18.10
CA HIS A 122 -9.74 -12.26 -19.10
C HIS A 122 -8.52 -12.98 -19.70
N ASP A 123 -8.29 -14.24 -19.34
CA ASP A 123 -7.14 -15.06 -19.76
C ASP A 123 -5.78 -14.37 -19.51
N ILE A 124 -5.63 -13.74 -18.34
CA ILE A 124 -4.44 -12.97 -18.00
C ILE A 124 -3.31 -13.93 -17.60
N LYS A 125 -2.28 -14.06 -18.44
CA LYS A 125 -1.18 -15.00 -18.23
C LYS A 125 0.02 -14.42 -17.49
N LYS A 126 0.30 -13.12 -17.68
CA LYS A 126 1.40 -12.42 -17.02
C LYS A 126 0.92 -11.02 -16.60
N PHE A 127 1.20 -10.63 -15.38
CA PHE A 127 0.75 -9.36 -14.84
C PHE A 127 1.56 -8.94 -13.62
N VAL A 128 1.38 -7.68 -13.18
CA VAL A 128 1.92 -7.11 -11.96
C VAL A 128 0.78 -6.63 -11.07
N PHE A 129 0.91 -6.83 -9.77
CA PHE A 129 0.00 -6.19 -8.81
C PHE A 129 0.43 -4.75 -8.52
N VAL A 130 -0.52 -3.82 -8.47
CA VAL A 130 -0.37 -2.54 -7.79
C VAL A 130 -1.38 -2.50 -6.66
N ALA A 131 -0.88 -2.42 -5.43
CA ALA A 131 -1.69 -2.69 -4.26
C ALA A 131 -1.49 -1.63 -3.18
N HIS A 132 -2.58 -1.22 -2.52
CA HIS A 132 -2.55 -0.31 -1.38
C HIS A 132 -2.91 -1.04 -0.10
N SER A 133 -2.18 -0.76 1.00
CA SER A 133 -2.53 -1.21 2.35
C SER A 133 -2.79 -2.74 2.42
N LYS A 134 -3.98 -3.18 2.85
CA LYS A 134 -4.41 -4.59 2.86
C LYS A 134 -4.21 -5.28 1.50
N GLY A 135 -4.34 -4.52 0.41
CA GLY A 135 -4.11 -5.05 -0.94
C GLY A 135 -2.74 -5.69 -1.11
N GLY A 136 -1.69 -5.15 -0.48
CA GLY A 136 -0.35 -5.73 -0.53
C GLY A 136 -0.25 -7.07 0.20
N LEU A 137 -1.01 -7.26 1.29
CA LEU A 137 -1.09 -8.56 1.95
C LEU A 137 -1.82 -9.60 1.08
N ILE A 138 -2.89 -9.17 0.39
CA ILE A 138 -3.61 -10.02 -0.57
C ILE A 138 -2.69 -10.43 -1.71
N GLY A 139 -1.93 -9.48 -2.28
CA GLY A 139 -0.97 -9.75 -3.34
C GLY A 139 0.16 -10.68 -2.87
N LYS A 140 0.70 -10.47 -1.66
CA LYS A 140 1.72 -11.35 -1.07
C LYS A 140 1.18 -12.76 -0.82
N TYR A 141 -0.06 -12.87 -0.33
CA TYR A 141 -0.72 -14.16 -0.16
C TYR A 141 -0.90 -14.88 -1.51
N PHE A 142 -1.29 -14.15 -2.55
CA PHE A 142 -1.39 -14.71 -3.90
C PHE A 142 -0.04 -15.23 -4.40
N LEU A 143 1.03 -14.45 -4.24
CA LEU A 143 2.39 -14.85 -4.60
C LEU A 143 2.84 -16.13 -3.87
N ALA A 144 2.53 -16.25 -2.58
CA ALA A 144 2.92 -17.39 -1.75
C ALA A 144 2.16 -18.68 -2.11
N HIS A 145 0.84 -18.58 -2.38
CA HIS A 145 -0.02 -19.75 -2.42
C HIS A 145 -0.64 -20.04 -3.78
N CYS A 146 -0.72 -19.06 -4.69
CA CYS A 146 -1.46 -19.18 -5.94
C CYS A 146 -0.61 -18.99 -7.20
N ASN A 147 0.61 -18.47 -7.09
CA ASN A 147 1.48 -18.18 -8.24
C ASN A 147 2.23 -19.40 -8.79
N LYS A 148 1.54 -20.55 -8.93
CA LYS A 148 2.15 -21.84 -9.32
C LYS A 148 2.83 -21.82 -10.69
N ASN A 149 2.35 -20.97 -11.62
CA ASN A 149 2.84 -20.89 -13.00
C ASN A 149 3.65 -19.61 -13.25
N ASN A 150 4.11 -18.92 -12.21
CA ASN A 150 4.84 -17.64 -12.30
C ASN A 150 4.11 -16.59 -13.15
N HIS A 151 2.79 -16.53 -13.04
CA HIS A 151 1.95 -15.56 -13.75
C HIS A 151 2.16 -14.14 -13.20
N VAL A 152 2.37 -14.02 -11.90
CA VAL A 152 2.68 -12.73 -11.26
C VAL A 152 4.17 -12.46 -11.40
N LEU A 153 4.53 -11.43 -12.15
CA LEU A 153 5.91 -11.01 -12.35
C LEU A 153 6.46 -10.19 -11.19
N GLY A 154 5.57 -9.59 -10.41
CA GLY A 154 5.92 -8.82 -9.24
C GLY A 154 4.74 -8.04 -8.68
N MET A 155 5.03 -7.24 -7.65
CA MET A 155 4.05 -6.39 -7.01
C MET A 155 4.69 -5.05 -6.61
N VAL A 156 3.98 -3.96 -6.85
CA VAL A 156 4.25 -2.66 -6.22
C VAL A 156 3.22 -2.48 -5.11
N ALA A 157 3.68 -2.56 -3.87
CA ALA A 157 2.87 -2.44 -2.66
C ALA A 157 3.10 -1.07 -2.03
N ILE A 158 2.03 -0.34 -1.76
CA ILE A 158 2.05 1.03 -1.26
C ILE A 158 1.47 1.03 0.15
N ALA A 159 2.23 1.48 1.14
CA ALA A 159 1.82 1.56 2.55
C ALA A 159 1.20 0.25 3.09
N SER A 160 1.74 -0.92 2.71
CA SER A 160 1.18 -2.21 3.07
C SER A 160 1.73 -2.71 4.41
N PRO A 161 0.86 -3.14 5.36
CA PRO A 161 1.26 -3.53 6.71
C PRO A 161 1.81 -4.97 6.73
N PHE A 162 2.99 -5.20 6.14
CA PHE A 162 3.56 -6.56 6.06
C PHE A 162 3.87 -7.20 7.40
N SER A 163 4.07 -6.41 8.45
CA SER A 163 4.22 -6.87 9.82
C SER A 163 2.94 -6.71 10.66
N GLY A 164 1.81 -6.48 9.99
CA GLY A 164 0.55 -6.15 10.65
C GLY A 164 0.50 -4.72 11.18
N SER A 165 -0.59 -4.38 11.86
CA SER A 165 -0.76 -3.10 12.55
C SER A 165 -1.46 -3.28 13.88
N ALA A 166 -0.88 -2.72 14.96
CA ALA A 166 -1.48 -2.72 16.29
C ALA A 166 -2.79 -1.91 16.36
N MET A 167 -2.95 -0.90 15.49
CA MET A 167 -4.17 -0.10 15.40
C MET A 167 -5.42 -0.96 15.14
N THR A 168 -5.25 -2.08 14.45
CA THR A 168 -6.36 -2.98 14.10
C THR A 168 -7.04 -3.60 15.32
N LYS A 169 -6.35 -3.69 16.46
CA LYS A 169 -6.92 -4.17 17.73
C LYS A 169 -8.01 -3.24 18.28
N LEU A 170 -8.05 -1.98 17.83
CA LEU A 170 -9.06 -0.99 18.25
C LEU A 170 -10.37 -1.14 17.46
N ILE A 171 -10.38 -1.93 16.38
CA ILE A 171 -11.53 -2.07 15.49
C ILE A 171 -12.09 -3.49 15.61
N PRO A 172 -13.27 -3.68 16.25
CA PRO A 172 -13.84 -5.00 16.51
C PRO A 172 -14.54 -5.60 15.28
N HIS A 173 -13.82 -5.78 14.18
CA HIS A 173 -14.33 -6.38 12.95
C HIS A 173 -13.34 -7.43 12.43
N ASP A 174 -13.83 -8.58 11.97
CA ASP A 174 -13.02 -9.73 11.58
C ASP A 174 -12.01 -9.41 10.46
N SER A 175 -12.38 -8.56 9.51
CA SER A 175 -11.48 -8.15 8.42
C SER A 175 -10.24 -7.40 8.93
N PHE A 176 -10.31 -6.78 10.11
CA PHE A 176 -9.19 -6.09 10.73
C PHE A 176 -8.33 -7.04 11.58
N LYS A 177 -8.92 -8.12 12.09
CA LYS A 177 -8.16 -9.14 12.84
C LYS A 177 -7.06 -9.78 11.99
N GLU A 178 -7.30 -9.99 10.70
CA GLU A 178 -6.29 -10.53 9.78
C GLU A 178 -5.09 -9.58 9.58
N LEU A 179 -5.27 -8.29 9.83
CA LEU A 179 -4.22 -7.27 9.70
C LEU A 179 -3.49 -7.02 11.02
N SER A 180 -3.88 -7.69 12.12
CA SER A 180 -3.21 -7.55 13.41
C SER A 180 -1.80 -8.15 13.36
N VAL A 181 -0.89 -7.58 14.15
CA VAL A 181 0.49 -8.09 14.31
C VAL A 181 0.53 -9.55 14.77
N ASP A 182 -0.50 -10.01 15.52
CA ASP A 182 -0.62 -11.38 16.02
C ASP A 182 -1.41 -12.30 15.09
N SER A 183 -1.74 -11.85 13.88
CA SER A 183 -2.56 -12.62 12.95
C SER A 183 -1.80 -13.83 12.40
N LYS A 184 -2.48 -14.99 12.37
CA LYS A 184 -1.94 -16.21 11.73
C LYS A 184 -1.60 -15.99 10.25
N ILE A 185 -2.33 -15.12 9.56
CA ILE A 185 -2.05 -14.78 8.15
C ILE A 185 -0.74 -13.99 8.05
N ILE A 186 -0.54 -12.99 8.91
CA ILE A 186 0.72 -12.22 8.91
C ILE A 186 1.90 -13.17 9.20
N HIS A 187 1.80 -14.03 10.22
CA HIS A 187 2.86 -15.00 10.53
C HIS A 187 3.11 -15.97 9.37
N GLY A 188 2.05 -16.57 8.79
CA GLY A 188 2.20 -17.48 7.65
C GLY A 188 2.81 -16.81 6.40
N LEU A 189 2.60 -15.51 6.20
CA LEU A 189 3.25 -14.76 5.11
C LEU A 189 4.75 -14.53 5.38
N HIS A 190 5.20 -14.55 6.63
CA HIS A 190 6.63 -14.47 6.97
C HIS A 190 7.38 -15.77 6.64
N ASP A 191 6.68 -16.91 6.55
CA ASP A 191 7.26 -18.20 6.18
C ASP A 191 7.68 -18.29 4.70
N HIS A 192 7.35 -17.26 3.90
CA HIS A 192 7.66 -17.17 2.46
C HIS A 192 8.57 -15.97 2.15
N PRO A 193 9.81 -15.92 2.67
CA PRO A 193 10.72 -14.80 2.41
C PRO A 193 11.23 -14.75 0.96
N GLU A 194 11.25 -15.87 0.25
CA GLU A 194 11.72 -15.99 -1.13
C GLU A 194 10.92 -15.17 -2.13
N ILE A 195 9.62 -14.92 -1.85
CA ILE A 195 8.77 -14.13 -2.74
C ILE A 195 9.00 -12.63 -2.58
N ASN A 196 9.62 -12.20 -1.48
CA ASN A 196 9.80 -10.78 -1.16
C ASN A 196 10.64 -10.05 -2.23
N ARG A 197 11.58 -10.75 -2.88
CA ARG A 197 12.38 -10.20 -4.00
C ARG A 197 11.56 -9.72 -5.20
N SER A 198 10.33 -10.23 -5.35
CA SER A 198 9.39 -9.83 -6.39
C SER A 198 8.52 -8.64 -5.98
N ILE A 199 8.73 -8.10 -4.78
CA ILE A 199 7.92 -7.02 -4.21
C ILE A 199 8.74 -5.74 -4.14
N VAL A 200 8.13 -4.65 -4.60
CA VAL A 200 8.56 -3.29 -4.34
C VAL A 200 7.65 -2.71 -3.28
N SER A 201 8.18 -2.36 -2.11
CA SER A 201 7.41 -1.71 -1.05
C SER A 201 7.67 -0.21 -1.04
N ILE A 202 6.65 0.60 -1.31
CA ILE A 202 6.69 2.07 -1.22
C ILE A 202 6.17 2.48 0.15
N ILE A 203 7.03 3.13 0.93
CA ILE A 203 6.87 3.35 2.36
C ILE A 203 6.78 4.85 2.64
N PRO A 204 5.69 5.35 3.24
CA PRO A 204 5.61 6.74 3.66
C PRO A 204 6.57 7.03 4.82
N GLU A 205 7.07 8.25 4.90
CA GLU A 205 7.88 8.72 6.03
C GLU A 205 7.10 8.68 7.35
N TYR A 206 5.78 8.93 7.29
CA TYR A 206 4.87 8.80 8.41
C TYR A 206 3.57 8.13 7.97
N ASP A 207 3.20 7.05 8.66
CA ASP A 207 1.95 6.32 8.45
C ASP A 207 1.10 6.35 9.72
N ASN A 208 -0.10 6.90 9.62
CA ASN A 208 -1.03 7.01 10.75
C ASN A 208 -1.92 5.77 10.94
N HIS A 209 -1.82 4.75 10.10
CA HIS A 209 -2.59 3.51 10.16
C HIS A 209 -1.75 2.25 10.36
N VAL A 210 -0.50 2.23 9.91
CA VAL A 210 0.39 1.08 10.06
C VAL A 210 1.27 1.25 11.30
N TRP A 211 0.76 0.75 12.44
CA TRP A 211 1.44 0.83 13.72
C TRP A 211 2.16 -0.48 14.02
N SER A 212 3.36 -0.62 13.49
CA SER A 212 4.27 -1.72 13.77
C SER A 212 5.71 -1.24 13.69
N GLU A 213 6.63 -1.95 14.34
CA GLU A 213 8.05 -1.61 14.40
C GLU A 213 8.67 -1.42 13.01
N LYS A 214 8.38 -2.34 12.09
CA LYS A 214 8.88 -2.30 10.73
C LYS A 214 7.98 -1.53 9.76
N GLY A 215 6.76 -1.13 10.18
CA GLY A 215 5.80 -0.46 9.31
C GLY A 215 5.50 -1.28 8.05
N SER A 216 5.69 -0.63 6.90
CA SER A 216 5.55 -1.27 5.57
C SER A 216 6.89 -1.81 5.02
N HIS A 217 7.97 -1.78 5.79
CA HIS A 217 9.24 -2.38 5.40
C HIS A 217 9.10 -3.90 5.27
N LEU A 218 9.68 -4.46 4.21
CA LEU A 218 9.66 -5.90 3.95
C LEU A 218 11.09 -6.37 3.66
N ASP A 219 11.64 -7.18 4.56
CA ASP A 219 12.98 -7.73 4.39
C ASP A 219 13.06 -8.55 3.09
N GLY A 220 14.11 -8.34 2.31
CA GLY A 220 14.31 -9.00 1.01
C GLY A 220 13.54 -8.39 -0.16
N ALA A 221 12.66 -7.40 0.08
CA ALA A 221 12.00 -6.63 -0.97
C ALA A 221 12.80 -5.38 -1.36
N LYS A 222 12.46 -4.77 -2.48
CA LYS A 222 12.93 -3.42 -2.82
C LYS A 222 12.12 -2.40 -2.03
N ASN A 223 12.69 -1.86 -0.94
CA ASN A 223 12.04 -0.86 -0.10
C ASN A 223 12.37 0.55 -0.59
N ILE A 224 11.35 1.36 -0.86
CA ILE A 224 11.45 2.74 -1.35
C ILE A 224 10.74 3.66 -0.36
N TYR A 225 11.51 4.47 0.35
CA TYR A 225 10.98 5.47 1.28
C TYR A 225 10.65 6.76 0.54
N VAL A 226 9.48 7.32 0.81
CA VAL A 226 9.00 8.55 0.19
C VAL A 226 8.63 9.59 1.24
N PRO A 227 8.93 10.89 1.03
CA PRO A 227 8.66 11.96 1.99
C PRO A 227 7.17 12.34 2.01
N VAL A 228 6.30 11.34 2.20
CA VAL A 228 4.86 11.50 2.28
C VAL A 228 4.41 11.17 3.69
N HIS A 229 3.52 11.99 4.25
CA HIS A 229 2.94 11.81 5.58
C HIS A 229 1.46 11.51 5.43
N GLY A 230 1.08 10.26 5.69
CA GLY A 230 -0.30 9.78 5.66
C GLY A 230 -0.50 8.51 4.82
N HIS A 231 -1.36 7.65 5.34
CA HIS A 231 -1.67 6.33 4.79
C HIS A 231 -2.49 6.38 3.50
N HIS A 232 -3.48 7.30 3.45
CA HIS A 232 -4.34 7.47 2.26
C HIS A 232 -3.77 8.49 1.28
N LYS A 233 -3.10 9.54 1.79
CA LYS A 233 -2.49 10.58 0.95
C LYS A 233 -1.48 10.00 -0.04
N ILE A 234 -0.76 8.95 0.33
CA ILE A 234 0.32 8.36 -0.47
C ILE A 234 -0.14 7.90 -1.85
N VAL A 235 -1.36 7.38 -2.00
CA VAL A 235 -1.87 6.91 -3.30
C VAL A 235 -2.29 8.06 -4.23
N TYR A 236 -2.34 9.28 -3.72
CA TYR A 236 -2.63 10.50 -4.49
C TYR A 236 -1.37 11.32 -4.80
N ASP A 237 -0.23 10.95 -4.21
CA ASP A 237 1.01 11.70 -4.39
C ASP A 237 1.61 11.44 -5.78
N LYS A 238 1.86 12.52 -6.53
CA LYS A 238 2.36 12.43 -7.91
C LYS A 238 3.69 11.71 -8.02
N LYS A 239 4.62 11.93 -7.08
CA LYS A 239 5.92 11.27 -7.09
C LYS A 239 5.79 9.77 -6.81
N VAL A 240 4.83 9.37 -5.97
CA VAL A 240 4.52 7.95 -5.72
C VAL A 240 3.93 7.31 -6.96
N ILE A 241 3.02 8.00 -7.66
CA ILE A 241 2.44 7.53 -8.93
C ILE A 241 3.55 7.34 -9.99
N GLU A 242 4.39 8.36 -10.20
CA GLU A 242 5.52 8.31 -11.11
C GLU A 242 6.47 7.16 -10.76
N LYS A 243 6.77 6.99 -9.47
CA LYS A 243 7.64 5.91 -8.99
C LYS A 243 7.01 4.53 -9.23
N THR A 244 5.70 4.40 -9.04
CA THR A 244 4.97 3.18 -9.34
C THR A 244 5.10 2.81 -10.81
N ILE A 245 4.89 3.77 -11.72
CA ILE A 245 5.04 3.56 -13.17
C ILE A 245 6.48 3.16 -13.52
N GLN A 246 7.49 3.81 -12.95
CA GLN A 246 8.90 3.43 -13.15
C GLN A 246 9.17 1.97 -12.73
N GLU A 247 8.60 1.52 -11.61
CA GLU A 247 8.78 0.14 -11.16
C GLU A 247 7.98 -0.85 -12.03
N LEU A 248 6.82 -0.47 -12.56
CA LEU A 248 6.10 -1.28 -13.56
C LEU A 248 6.93 -1.48 -14.83
N GLU A 249 7.55 -0.42 -15.36
CA GLU A 249 8.45 -0.50 -16.51
C GLU A 249 9.64 -1.41 -16.22
N ARG A 250 10.26 -1.28 -15.05
CA ARG A 250 11.37 -2.15 -14.65
C ARG A 250 10.97 -3.62 -14.60
N LEU A 251 9.80 -3.91 -14.03
CA LEU A 251 9.28 -5.28 -13.94
C LEU A 251 8.89 -5.83 -15.32
N SER A 252 8.37 -4.98 -16.21
CA SER A 252 8.04 -5.35 -17.58
C SER A 252 9.28 -5.75 -18.41
N ASN A 253 10.41 -5.06 -18.18
CA ASN A 253 11.65 -5.30 -18.91
C ASN A 253 12.42 -6.57 -18.45
N GLN A 254 11.89 -7.32 -17.47
CA GLN A 254 12.46 -8.59 -16.99
C GLN A 254 11.86 -9.81 -17.71
N ILE A 255 10.96 -9.57 -18.68
CA ILE A 255 10.32 -10.59 -19.50
C ILE A 255 11.11 -10.77 -20.79
#